data_697b3e2e2f09469c2063b618eb42d6b2
#
_entry.id   697b3e2e2f09469c2063b618eb42d6b2
#
_cell.length_a   1.000
_cell.length_b   1.000
_cell.length_c   1.000
_cell.angle_alpha   90.00
_cell.angle_beta   90.00
_cell.angle_gamma   90.00
#
_symmetry.space_group_name_H-M   'P 1'
#
loop_
_entity.id
_entity.type
_entity.pdbx_description
1 polymer ?
#
loop_
_entity_poly.entity_id
_entity_poly.type
_entity_poly.pdbx_seq_one_letter_code
_entity_poly.pdbx_strand_id
1 'polypeptide(L)'
;MRPLEEAPSAYLAQAGLFFCPARARQGGALPYAGYKPAPEQEGNTTMNLNKLLTALRQRKNTPARNQQAERHERYTHALEQSLDGQPAVRLGGAYTLANLIDEWLTDTSLPEQVRREEAQAIIDALTGCIRTPYPLAQKRQTLEADEAPEGYEGDFTRDQEALREEQLVRRTVFMEFSRRLAAVSESNKTGNEESQHAVPPISPIWADLRFDFGGAPIFYPLRQLHFQNADFASATFYGPADFSGPTFHGDTSFSAAQFTTDASFQGANFTDWVGFSAAHFAGATEFSRARFADAASFATVTFTGEADFSDAVFSAAADFAIASFESDANFSRLTTAGKHRGHSQLRGGHLRRKGSIHRLHVPR
;
A
#
# COMPACT_ATOMS: atom_id res chain seq x y z
N MET A 1 33.17 -39.92 11.80
CA MET A 1 32.74 -39.36 13.08
C MET A 1 33.33 -38.01 13.27
N ARG A 2 32.59 -36.99 13.00
CA ARG A 2 32.71 -35.61 13.52
C ARG A 2 31.32 -35.01 13.53
N PRO A 3 30.96 -34.17 14.52
CA PRO A 3 29.59 -33.87 14.81
C PRO A 3 29.03 -32.74 13.97
N LEU A 4 27.72 -32.77 13.80
CA LEU A 4 26.88 -31.70 13.26
C LEU A 4 27.05 -30.44 14.11
N GLU A 5 27.58 -29.37 13.55
CA GLU A 5 27.58 -28.03 14.13
C GLU A 5 26.31 -27.29 13.75
N GLU A 6 25.74 -26.73 14.77
CA GLU A 6 24.47 -26.04 14.83
C GLU A 6 24.42 -24.83 13.88
N ALA A 7 23.30 -24.64 13.20
CA ALA A 7 22.98 -23.43 12.45
C ALA A 7 22.78 -22.25 13.43
N PRO A 8 23.29 -21.08 13.13
CA PRO A 8 23.20 -19.96 14.05
C PRO A 8 21.78 -19.34 14.06
N SER A 9 21.17 -19.41 15.21
CA SER A 9 19.95 -18.71 15.62
C SER A 9 20.14 -17.18 15.72
N ALA A 10 20.90 -16.56 14.84
CA ALA A 10 21.28 -15.15 14.94
C ALA A 10 20.50 -14.18 14.02
N TYR A 11 19.58 -14.67 13.18
CA TYR A 11 18.87 -13.82 12.21
C TYR A 11 17.57 -13.24 12.73
N LEU A 12 17.04 -13.69 13.88
CA LEU A 12 15.77 -13.20 14.43
C LEU A 12 15.90 -11.98 15.35
N ALA A 13 17.10 -11.51 15.62
CA ALA A 13 17.33 -10.41 16.56
C ALA A 13 17.42 -9.01 15.91
N GLN A 14 17.32 -8.88 14.59
CA GLN A 14 17.40 -7.59 13.88
C GLN A 14 16.10 -7.10 13.24
N ALA A 15 15.02 -7.88 13.25
CA ALA A 15 13.71 -7.36 12.94
C ALA A 15 13.17 -6.68 14.22
N GLY A 16 13.53 -5.42 14.42
CA GLY A 16 13.05 -4.59 15.52
C GLY A 16 11.54 -4.37 15.42
N LEU A 17 10.77 -5.28 16.02
CA LEU A 17 9.38 -5.04 16.33
C LEU A 17 9.32 -3.98 17.45
N PHE A 18 9.37 -2.70 17.09
CA PHE A 18 9.00 -1.63 18.00
C PHE A 18 7.49 -1.66 18.22
N PHE A 19 7.09 -2.29 19.30
CA PHE A 19 5.81 -2.01 19.92
C PHE A 19 5.83 -0.55 20.38
N CYS A 20 5.07 0.32 19.74
CA CYS A 20 4.85 1.67 20.20
C CYS A 20 3.72 1.60 21.27
N PRO A 21 3.97 1.90 22.55
CA PRO A 21 2.90 1.97 23.54
C PRO A 21 2.06 3.21 23.28
N ALA A 22 0.74 3.02 23.24
CA ALA A 22 -0.25 4.08 23.13
C ALA A 22 0.00 5.18 24.17
N ARG A 23 0.13 6.40 23.71
CA ARG A 23 0.29 7.61 24.52
C ARG A 23 -1.01 7.87 25.28
N ALA A 24 -1.01 7.60 26.61
CA ALA A 24 -2.07 8.00 27.51
C ALA A 24 -2.18 9.53 27.53
N ARG A 25 -3.32 10.07 27.09
CA ARG A 25 -3.68 11.48 27.31
C ARG A 25 -4.09 11.65 28.77
N GLN A 26 -3.39 12.51 29.46
CA GLN A 26 -3.76 13.02 30.77
C GLN A 26 -5.08 13.79 30.64
N GLY A 27 -6.13 13.27 31.23
CA GLY A 27 -7.41 13.96 31.41
C GLY A 27 -7.40 14.70 32.76
N GLY A 28 -7.70 16.00 32.70
CA GLY A 28 -7.80 16.86 33.85
C GLY A 28 -8.96 16.51 34.78
N ALA A 29 -8.75 16.74 36.05
CA ALA A 29 -9.72 16.58 37.13
C ALA A 29 -10.88 17.58 36.98
N LEU A 30 -12.11 17.12 37.13
CA LEU A 30 -13.29 17.93 37.39
C LEU A 30 -13.78 17.74 38.84
N PRO A 31 -14.39 18.75 39.45
CA PRO A 31 -14.54 18.84 40.88
C PRO A 31 -15.74 18.04 41.44
N TYR A 32 -15.57 17.57 42.66
CA TYR A 32 -16.57 16.94 43.51
C TYR A 32 -17.81 17.82 43.69
N ALA A 33 -19.00 17.28 43.40
CA ALA A 33 -20.27 17.83 43.85
C ALA A 33 -21.10 16.71 44.52
N GLY A 34 -21.30 16.84 45.78
CA GLY A 34 -22.39 16.45 46.67
C GLY A 34 -23.08 15.10 46.45
N TYR A 35 -22.64 14.07 47.16
CA TYR A 35 -23.39 12.82 47.34
C TYR A 35 -24.44 13.00 48.45
N LYS A 36 -25.75 12.90 48.09
CA LYS A 36 -26.85 12.68 49.05
C LYS A 36 -27.19 11.18 49.03
N PRO A 37 -27.22 10.49 50.17
CA PRO A 37 -27.64 9.10 50.22
C PRO A 37 -29.16 8.98 49.99
N ALA A 38 -29.57 8.11 49.09
CA ALA A 38 -30.93 7.69 48.90
C ALA A 38 -31.32 6.59 49.90
N PRO A 39 -32.62 6.44 50.24
CA PRO A 39 -33.06 5.56 51.32
C PRO A 39 -32.89 4.09 50.95
N GLU A 40 -32.51 3.32 51.99
CA GLU A 40 -32.45 1.85 51.96
C GLU A 40 -33.82 1.27 51.63
N GLN A 41 -33.94 0.60 50.51
CA GLN A 41 -35.00 -0.37 50.26
C GLN A 41 -34.40 -1.77 50.47
N GLU A 42 -34.77 -2.40 51.55
CA GLU A 42 -34.60 -3.83 51.78
C GLU A 42 -35.44 -4.59 50.75
N GLY A 43 -34.82 -4.96 49.64
CA GLY A 43 -35.35 -5.89 48.62
C GLY A 43 -34.43 -7.10 48.55
N ASN A 44 -34.83 -8.17 49.19
CA ASN A 44 -34.21 -9.49 49.20
C ASN A 44 -34.00 -10.03 47.78
N THR A 45 -32.81 -9.77 47.22
CA THR A 45 -32.40 -10.40 45.94
C THR A 45 -31.11 -11.15 46.20
N THR A 46 -31.21 -12.33 46.80
CA THR A 46 -30.17 -13.36 46.68
C THR A 46 -30.04 -13.70 45.22
N MET A 47 -29.26 -12.92 44.51
CA MET A 47 -28.89 -13.19 43.14
C MET A 47 -28.11 -14.50 43.13
N ASN A 48 -28.74 -15.55 42.63
CA ASN A 48 -28.23 -16.91 42.63
C ASN A 48 -26.89 -16.91 41.90
N LEU A 49 -25.80 -16.99 42.66
CA LEU A 49 -24.40 -16.97 42.19
C LEU A 49 -24.19 -17.98 41.08
N ASN A 50 -24.92 -19.09 41.08
CA ASN A 50 -24.91 -20.10 40.03
C ASN A 50 -25.52 -19.58 38.69
N LYS A 51 -26.56 -18.74 38.74
CA LYS A 51 -27.10 -18.10 37.55
C LYS A 51 -26.11 -17.07 36.99
N LEU A 52 -25.43 -16.33 37.84
CA LEU A 52 -24.40 -15.37 37.43
C LEU A 52 -23.18 -16.09 36.83
N LEU A 53 -22.71 -17.17 37.48
CA LEU A 53 -21.62 -18.01 36.97
C LEU A 53 -22.00 -18.73 35.66
N THR A 54 -23.25 -19.17 35.55
CA THR A 54 -23.76 -19.79 34.28
C THR A 54 -23.88 -18.72 33.19
N ALA A 55 -24.35 -17.52 33.48
CA ALA A 55 -24.41 -16.41 32.53
C ALA A 55 -23.00 -15.92 32.11
N LEU A 56 -22.05 -15.92 33.05
CA LEU A 56 -20.64 -15.61 32.77
C LEU A 56 -19.95 -16.72 31.97
N ARG A 57 -20.29 -17.98 32.22
CA ARG A 57 -19.82 -19.12 31.40
C ARG A 57 -20.46 -19.13 30.01
N GLN A 58 -21.74 -18.77 29.89
CA GLN A 58 -22.42 -18.63 28.60
C GLN A 58 -21.91 -17.42 27.82
N ARG A 59 -21.54 -16.29 28.49
CA ARG A 59 -20.86 -15.17 27.85
C ARG A 59 -19.43 -15.54 27.38
N LYS A 60 -18.76 -16.50 28.02
CA LYS A 60 -17.45 -17.00 27.61
C LYS A 60 -17.50 -17.89 26.36
N ASN A 61 -18.63 -18.48 26.03
CA ASN A 61 -18.82 -19.44 24.92
C ASN A 61 -19.87 -18.96 23.90
N THR A 62 -19.89 -17.68 23.57
CA THR A 62 -20.71 -17.25 22.43
C THR A 62 -20.07 -17.72 21.11
N PRO A 63 -20.88 -18.23 20.14
CA PRO A 63 -20.35 -18.67 18.85
C PRO A 63 -19.46 -17.62 18.17
N ALA A 64 -19.82 -16.34 18.27
CA ALA A 64 -19.04 -15.23 17.73
C ALA A 64 -17.62 -15.13 18.34
N ARG A 65 -17.47 -15.37 19.65
CA ARG A 65 -16.16 -15.33 20.33
C ARG A 65 -15.29 -16.51 19.94
N ASN A 66 -15.88 -17.68 19.74
CA ASN A 66 -15.15 -18.86 19.26
C ASN A 66 -14.68 -18.64 17.81
N GLN A 67 -15.50 -18.00 16.97
CA GLN A 67 -15.16 -17.66 15.59
C GLN A 67 -14.01 -16.65 15.50
N GLN A 68 -14.00 -15.62 16.37
CA GLN A 68 -12.87 -14.69 16.45
C GLN A 68 -11.57 -15.39 16.90
N ALA A 69 -11.64 -16.25 17.91
CA ALA A 69 -10.47 -17.01 18.38
C ALA A 69 -9.91 -17.92 17.27
N GLU A 70 -10.79 -18.59 16.51
CA GLU A 70 -10.42 -19.41 15.37
C GLU A 70 -9.78 -18.57 14.24
N ARG A 71 -10.29 -17.38 13.96
CA ARG A 71 -9.68 -16.46 12.97
C ARG A 71 -8.28 -16.03 13.42
N HIS A 72 -8.09 -15.70 14.70
CA HIS A 72 -6.76 -15.33 15.22
C HIS A 72 -5.78 -16.50 15.19
N GLU A 73 -6.23 -17.72 15.46
CA GLU A 73 -5.39 -18.93 15.32
C GLU A 73 -4.97 -19.13 13.86
N ARG A 74 -5.92 -19.04 12.92
CA ARG A 74 -5.62 -19.11 11.48
C ARG A 74 -4.71 -17.98 11.02
N TYR A 75 -4.88 -16.77 11.54
CA TYR A 75 -4.00 -15.63 11.28
C TYR A 75 -2.56 -15.94 11.70
N THR A 76 -2.37 -16.41 12.96
CA THR A 76 -1.04 -16.74 13.47
C THR A 76 -0.37 -17.81 12.60
N HIS A 77 -1.09 -18.88 12.28
CA HIS A 77 -0.57 -19.95 11.44
C HIS A 77 -0.26 -19.48 10.01
N ALA A 78 -1.13 -18.68 9.40
CA ALA A 78 -0.90 -18.15 8.07
C ALA A 78 0.26 -17.15 8.02
N LEU A 79 0.47 -16.39 9.11
CA LEU A 79 1.62 -15.50 9.24
C LEU A 79 2.93 -16.29 9.34
N GLU A 80 2.96 -17.38 10.14
CA GLU A 80 4.10 -18.29 10.20
C GLU A 80 4.41 -18.89 8.83
N GLN A 81 3.38 -19.33 8.10
CA GLN A 81 3.52 -19.83 6.72
C GLN A 81 4.08 -18.77 5.77
N SER A 82 3.66 -17.51 5.91
CA SER A 82 4.14 -16.42 5.03
C SER A 82 5.62 -16.07 5.22
N LEU A 83 6.22 -16.54 6.33
CA LEU A 83 7.63 -16.41 6.66
C LEU A 83 8.45 -17.68 6.43
N ASP A 84 7.82 -18.75 5.90
CA ASP A 84 8.50 -20.05 5.66
C ASP A 84 9.59 -19.93 4.59
N GLY A 85 10.58 -20.83 4.66
CA GLY A 85 11.64 -20.92 3.67
C GLY A 85 11.17 -21.38 2.29
N GLN A 86 10.04 -22.11 2.22
CA GLN A 86 9.52 -22.68 0.98
C GLN A 86 8.50 -21.72 0.32
N PRO A 87 8.70 -21.29 -0.95
CA PRO A 87 7.82 -20.37 -1.65
C PRO A 87 6.36 -20.82 -1.70
N ALA A 88 6.12 -22.12 -1.90
CA ALA A 88 4.77 -22.71 -1.96
C ALA A 88 4.02 -22.55 -0.62
N VAL A 89 4.72 -22.68 0.51
CA VAL A 89 4.14 -22.50 1.85
C VAL A 89 3.83 -21.02 2.07
N ARG A 90 4.75 -20.11 1.69
CA ARG A 90 4.54 -18.66 1.76
C ARG A 90 3.33 -18.19 0.96
N LEU A 91 3.14 -18.74 -0.24
CA LEU A 91 1.95 -18.47 -1.07
C LEU A 91 0.66 -18.92 -0.37
N GLY A 92 0.65 -20.11 0.23
CA GLY A 92 -0.48 -20.61 1.02
C GLY A 92 -0.84 -19.68 2.18
N GLY A 93 0.17 -19.20 2.91
CA GLY A 93 0.03 -18.21 3.97
C GLY A 93 -0.58 -16.90 3.45
N ALA A 94 -0.04 -16.35 2.35
CA ALA A 94 -0.53 -15.10 1.76
C ALA A 94 -1.99 -15.19 1.31
N TYR A 95 -2.40 -16.28 0.64
CA TYR A 95 -3.79 -16.52 0.27
C TYR A 95 -4.72 -16.65 1.48
N THR A 96 -4.27 -17.33 2.54
CA THR A 96 -5.05 -17.49 3.78
C THR A 96 -5.25 -16.14 4.44
N LEU A 97 -4.20 -15.32 4.55
CA LEU A 97 -4.26 -13.96 5.10
C LEU A 97 -5.22 -13.07 4.29
N ALA A 98 -5.13 -13.10 2.97
CA ALA A 98 -6.01 -12.32 2.12
C ALA A 98 -7.49 -12.72 2.26
N ASN A 99 -7.79 -14.02 2.41
CA ASN A 99 -9.16 -14.49 2.65
C ASN A 99 -9.66 -14.11 4.05
N LEU A 100 -8.78 -14.10 5.07
CA LEU A 100 -9.14 -13.65 6.41
C LEU A 100 -9.56 -12.19 6.44
N ILE A 101 -8.96 -11.32 5.61
CA ILE A 101 -9.40 -9.93 5.46
C ILE A 101 -10.87 -9.88 5.02
N ASP A 102 -11.23 -10.66 3.99
CA ASP A 102 -12.60 -10.74 3.49
C ASP A 102 -13.58 -11.22 4.57
N GLU A 103 -13.17 -12.25 5.35
CA GLU A 103 -13.98 -12.78 6.45
C GLU A 103 -14.19 -11.75 7.58
N TRP A 104 -13.18 -10.96 7.94
CA TRP A 104 -13.32 -9.90 8.93
C TRP A 104 -14.25 -8.81 8.43
N LEU A 105 -14.04 -8.32 7.23
CA LEU A 105 -14.82 -7.20 6.67
C LEU A 105 -16.29 -7.55 6.45
N THR A 106 -16.62 -8.81 6.16
CA THR A 106 -18.01 -9.25 5.91
C THR A 106 -18.76 -9.66 7.17
N ASP A 107 -18.11 -9.77 8.32
CA ASP A 107 -18.76 -10.20 9.58
C ASP A 107 -19.60 -9.08 10.21
N THR A 108 -20.88 -9.01 9.82
CA THR A 108 -21.81 -8.00 10.33
C THR A 108 -22.20 -8.18 11.80
N SER A 109 -21.76 -9.26 12.46
CA SER A 109 -21.97 -9.47 13.90
C SER A 109 -21.07 -8.61 14.75
N LEU A 110 -20.00 -8.02 14.15
CA LEU A 110 -19.01 -7.16 14.79
C LEU A 110 -19.22 -5.70 14.43
N PRO A 111 -18.83 -4.77 15.32
CA PRO A 111 -18.76 -3.35 15.00
C PRO A 111 -17.85 -3.11 13.79
N GLU A 112 -18.21 -2.19 12.93
CA GLU A 112 -17.44 -1.85 11.72
C GLU A 112 -15.98 -1.49 12.03
N GLN A 113 -15.76 -0.71 13.08
CA GLN A 113 -14.42 -0.33 13.51
C GLN A 113 -13.56 -1.56 13.81
N VAL A 114 -14.07 -2.55 14.55
CA VAL A 114 -13.32 -3.79 14.87
C VAL A 114 -12.99 -4.56 13.60
N ARG A 115 -13.95 -4.69 12.68
CA ARG A 115 -13.75 -5.38 11.40
C ARG A 115 -12.63 -4.75 10.58
N ARG A 116 -12.60 -3.40 10.52
CA ARG A 116 -11.57 -2.63 9.79
C ARG A 116 -10.21 -2.69 10.46
N GLU A 117 -10.15 -2.60 11.79
CA GLU A 117 -8.89 -2.69 12.55
C GLU A 117 -8.23 -4.06 12.36
N GLU A 118 -8.99 -5.15 12.45
CA GLU A 118 -8.48 -6.51 12.23
C GLU A 118 -8.05 -6.74 10.77
N ALA A 119 -8.83 -6.27 9.80
CA ALA A 119 -8.49 -6.33 8.40
C ALA A 119 -7.21 -5.54 8.08
N GLN A 120 -7.07 -4.32 8.63
CA GLN A 120 -5.90 -3.47 8.45
C GLN A 120 -4.64 -4.13 9.04
N ALA A 121 -4.74 -4.76 10.22
CA ALA A 121 -3.61 -5.47 10.82
C ALA A 121 -3.07 -6.60 9.93
N ILE A 122 -3.95 -7.29 9.19
CA ILE A 122 -3.54 -8.32 8.23
C ILE A 122 -2.89 -7.68 6.98
N ILE A 123 -3.43 -6.56 6.49
CA ILE A 123 -2.81 -5.80 5.38
C ILE A 123 -1.41 -5.33 5.80
N ASP A 124 -1.26 -4.79 7.02
CA ASP A 124 0.02 -4.31 7.52
C ASP A 124 1.05 -5.43 7.64
N ALA A 125 0.62 -6.65 8.00
CA ALA A 125 1.49 -7.83 8.01
C ALA A 125 1.94 -8.23 6.59
N LEU A 126 1.00 -8.28 5.62
CA LEU A 126 1.31 -8.62 4.23
C LEU A 126 2.22 -7.58 3.56
N THR A 127 1.94 -6.29 3.75
CA THR A 127 2.79 -5.21 3.23
C THR A 127 4.15 -5.19 3.93
N GLY A 128 4.19 -5.56 5.23
CA GLY A 128 5.43 -5.76 5.97
C GLY A 128 6.34 -6.82 5.34
N CYS A 129 5.79 -7.95 4.88
CA CYS A 129 6.55 -8.95 4.13
C CYS A 129 7.12 -8.38 2.82
N ILE A 130 6.34 -7.53 2.12
CA ILE A 130 6.79 -6.86 0.89
C ILE A 130 7.94 -5.87 1.18
N ARG A 131 7.90 -5.16 2.31
CA ARG A 131 8.92 -4.19 2.72
C ARG A 131 10.22 -4.82 3.22
N THR A 132 10.21 -6.11 3.52
CA THR A 132 11.41 -6.80 3.98
C THR A 132 12.53 -6.67 2.95
N PRO A 133 13.73 -6.22 3.34
CA PRO A 133 14.88 -6.11 2.44
C PRO A 133 15.21 -7.44 1.76
N TYR A 134 15.54 -7.38 0.49
CA TYR A 134 15.92 -8.56 -0.28
C TYR A 134 17.21 -8.26 -1.08
N PRO A 135 18.38 -8.77 -0.66
CA PRO A 135 19.66 -8.38 -1.25
C PRO A 135 19.78 -8.65 -2.75
N LEU A 136 19.17 -9.75 -3.25
CA LEU A 136 19.22 -10.08 -4.68
C LEU A 136 18.39 -9.12 -5.55
N ALA A 137 17.50 -8.30 -4.96
CA ALA A 137 16.77 -7.29 -5.70
C ALA A 137 17.70 -6.32 -6.45
N GLN A 138 18.81 -5.93 -5.85
CA GLN A 138 19.82 -5.05 -6.45
C GLN A 138 20.54 -5.71 -7.64
N LYS A 139 20.65 -7.04 -7.63
CA LYS A 139 21.26 -7.83 -8.71
C LYS A 139 20.25 -8.25 -9.79
N ARG A 140 18.99 -7.77 -9.72
CA ARG A 140 17.91 -8.22 -10.61
C ARG A 140 18.32 -8.19 -12.09
N GLN A 141 18.83 -7.06 -12.56
CA GLN A 141 19.22 -6.91 -13.98
C GLN A 141 20.30 -7.92 -14.39
N THR A 142 21.26 -8.18 -13.51
CA THR A 142 22.30 -9.19 -13.71
C THR A 142 21.72 -10.61 -13.73
N LEU A 143 20.83 -10.91 -12.79
CA LEU A 143 20.23 -12.24 -12.62
C LEU A 143 19.14 -12.55 -13.64
N GLU A 144 18.62 -11.59 -14.38
CA GLU A 144 17.71 -11.80 -15.51
C GLU A 144 18.45 -12.09 -16.84
N ALA A 145 19.78 -12.01 -16.86
CA ALA A 145 20.57 -12.41 -18.01
C ALA A 145 20.59 -13.94 -18.17
N ASP A 146 20.77 -14.42 -19.42
CA ASP A 146 20.80 -15.87 -19.72
C ASP A 146 22.04 -16.55 -19.13
N GLU A 147 23.16 -15.82 -19.02
CA GLU A 147 24.46 -16.33 -18.56
C GLU A 147 25.05 -15.43 -17.48
N ALA A 148 25.84 -16.06 -16.59
CA ALA A 148 26.55 -15.33 -15.57
C ALA A 148 27.57 -14.36 -16.19
N PRO A 149 27.58 -13.09 -15.80
CA PRO A 149 28.63 -12.18 -16.27
C PRO A 149 29.98 -12.58 -15.68
N GLU A 150 31.06 -12.22 -16.39
CA GLU A 150 32.42 -12.45 -15.91
C GLU A 150 32.64 -11.82 -14.54
N GLY A 151 33.15 -12.61 -13.60
CA GLY A 151 33.38 -12.14 -12.23
C GLY A 151 32.14 -12.12 -11.31
N TYR A 152 31.04 -12.78 -11.68
CA TYR A 152 29.89 -12.92 -10.77
C TYR A 152 30.30 -13.62 -9.48
N GLU A 153 30.08 -12.96 -8.34
CA GLU A 153 30.33 -13.52 -7.02
C GLU A 153 29.09 -14.24 -6.50
N GLY A 154 29.19 -15.56 -6.32
CA GLY A 154 28.13 -16.42 -5.82
C GLY A 154 27.73 -17.55 -6.77
N ASP A 155 26.67 -18.26 -6.46
CA ASP A 155 26.05 -19.27 -7.31
C ASP A 155 24.95 -18.61 -8.16
N PHE A 156 25.30 -18.30 -9.41
CA PHE A 156 24.39 -17.56 -10.32
C PHE A 156 23.06 -18.27 -10.53
N THR A 157 23.09 -19.57 -10.75
CA THR A 157 21.86 -20.37 -11.00
C THR A 157 20.96 -20.38 -9.76
N ARG A 158 21.55 -20.61 -8.60
CA ARG A 158 20.83 -20.60 -7.32
C ARG A 158 20.26 -19.23 -7.01
N ASP A 159 21.04 -18.16 -7.25
CA ASP A 159 20.59 -16.79 -7.02
C ASP A 159 19.45 -16.39 -8.00
N GLN A 160 19.50 -16.86 -9.26
CA GLN A 160 18.41 -16.70 -10.22
C GLN A 160 17.12 -17.40 -9.75
N GLU A 161 17.22 -18.63 -9.29
CA GLU A 161 16.09 -19.41 -8.78
C GLU A 161 15.47 -18.69 -7.57
N ALA A 162 16.29 -18.30 -6.60
CA ALA A 162 15.86 -17.59 -5.41
C ALA A 162 15.19 -16.23 -5.74
N LEU A 163 15.72 -15.51 -6.74
CA LEU A 163 15.11 -14.25 -7.20
C LEU A 163 13.73 -14.51 -7.82
N ARG A 164 13.60 -15.51 -8.71
CA ARG A 164 12.32 -15.85 -9.37
C ARG A 164 11.25 -16.30 -8.36
N GLU A 165 11.64 -17.10 -7.39
CA GLU A 165 10.76 -17.57 -6.31
C GLU A 165 10.24 -16.39 -5.48
N GLU A 166 11.11 -15.48 -5.09
CA GLU A 166 10.72 -14.29 -4.32
C GLU A 166 9.86 -13.33 -5.14
N GLN A 167 10.17 -13.14 -6.44
CA GLN A 167 9.34 -12.37 -7.36
C GLN A 167 7.91 -12.96 -7.43
N LEU A 168 7.79 -14.29 -7.52
CA LEU A 168 6.49 -14.97 -7.57
C LEU A 168 5.67 -14.70 -6.31
N VAL A 169 6.28 -14.87 -5.13
CA VAL A 169 5.60 -14.68 -3.85
C VAL A 169 5.11 -13.24 -3.70
N ARG A 170 6.00 -12.26 -3.84
CA ARG A 170 5.64 -10.84 -3.64
C ARG A 170 4.64 -10.35 -4.67
N ARG A 171 4.83 -10.73 -5.94
CA ARG A 171 3.87 -10.41 -7.00
C ARG A 171 2.49 -10.98 -6.73
N THR A 172 2.40 -12.20 -6.20
CA THR A 172 1.11 -12.82 -5.87
C THR A 172 0.35 -12.03 -4.81
N VAL A 173 1.04 -11.51 -3.79
CA VAL A 173 0.41 -10.65 -2.77
C VAL A 173 -0.18 -9.39 -3.44
N PHE A 174 0.58 -8.71 -4.31
CA PHE A 174 0.06 -7.56 -5.06
C PHE A 174 -1.13 -7.91 -5.95
N MET A 175 -1.09 -9.06 -6.62
CA MET A 175 -2.21 -9.50 -7.45
C MET A 175 -3.47 -9.77 -6.62
N GLU A 176 -3.34 -10.33 -5.41
CA GLU A 176 -4.46 -10.54 -4.51
C GLU A 176 -5.07 -9.22 -4.03
N PHE A 177 -4.26 -8.21 -3.74
CA PHE A 177 -4.74 -6.86 -3.43
C PHE A 177 -5.46 -6.27 -4.63
N SER A 178 -4.81 -6.24 -5.78
CA SER A 178 -5.38 -5.66 -7.00
C SER A 178 -6.69 -6.32 -7.43
N ARG A 179 -6.77 -7.65 -7.35
CA ARG A 179 -7.99 -8.39 -7.70
C ARG A 179 -9.20 -7.96 -6.86
N ARG A 180 -8.99 -7.72 -5.56
CA ARG A 180 -10.05 -7.28 -4.65
C ARG A 180 -10.40 -5.81 -4.83
N LEU A 181 -9.42 -4.98 -5.16
CA LEU A 181 -9.63 -3.57 -5.48
C LEU A 181 -10.25 -3.36 -6.88
N ALA A 182 -9.94 -4.22 -7.86
CA ALA A 182 -10.48 -4.13 -9.22
C ALA A 182 -12.00 -4.35 -9.27
N ALA A 183 -12.54 -5.24 -8.45
CA ALA A 183 -13.97 -5.51 -8.36
C ALA A 183 -14.81 -4.24 -8.09
N VAL A 184 -14.17 -3.21 -7.53
CA VAL A 184 -14.71 -1.87 -7.31
C VAL A 184 -14.89 -1.08 -8.60
N SER A 185 -13.85 -1.11 -9.43
CA SER A 185 -13.78 -0.27 -10.64
C SER A 185 -14.81 -0.68 -11.69
N GLU A 186 -15.17 -1.96 -11.75
CA GLU A 186 -16.17 -2.47 -12.71
C GLU A 186 -17.62 -2.15 -12.28
N SER A 187 -17.91 -2.18 -10.97
CA SER A 187 -19.24 -1.81 -10.45
C SER A 187 -19.60 -0.35 -10.74
N ASN A 188 -18.60 0.54 -10.83
CA ASN A 188 -18.81 1.95 -11.15
C ASN A 188 -18.96 2.23 -12.65
N LYS A 189 -18.58 1.30 -13.54
CA LYS A 189 -18.68 1.46 -15.01
C LYS A 189 -20.02 1.02 -15.61
N THR A 190 -20.82 0.23 -14.90
CA THR A 190 -22.12 -0.29 -15.38
C THR A 190 -23.31 0.61 -15.05
N GLY A 191 -23.10 1.80 -14.55
CA GLY A 191 -24.13 2.80 -14.30
C GLY A 191 -24.64 3.43 -15.61
N ASN A 192 -25.41 2.67 -16.40
CA ASN A 192 -26.29 3.27 -17.40
C ASN A 192 -27.43 3.99 -16.65
N GLU A 193 -27.60 5.27 -16.97
CA GLU A 193 -28.52 6.23 -16.32
C GLU A 193 -30.01 5.92 -16.42
N GLU A 194 -30.46 4.71 -16.76
CA GLU A 194 -31.89 4.40 -17.01
C GLU A 194 -32.49 3.29 -16.14
N SER A 195 -31.90 2.91 -15.01
CA SER A 195 -32.56 1.95 -14.10
C SER A 195 -32.96 2.61 -12.80
N GLN A 196 -34.25 2.99 -12.67
CA GLN A 196 -34.88 3.50 -11.45
C GLN A 196 -35.02 2.46 -10.31
N HIS A 197 -34.25 1.37 -10.35
CA HIS A 197 -34.04 0.43 -9.24
C HIS A 197 -32.53 0.23 -9.05
N ALA A 198 -31.83 1.31 -8.76
CA ALA A 198 -30.40 1.25 -8.43
C ALA A 198 -30.25 0.46 -7.13
N VAL A 199 -29.73 -0.77 -7.25
CA VAL A 199 -29.07 -1.45 -6.13
C VAL A 199 -27.97 -0.49 -5.68
N PRO A 200 -27.93 -0.08 -4.40
CA PRO A 200 -26.88 0.84 -3.95
C PRO A 200 -25.51 0.26 -4.34
N PRO A 201 -24.59 1.06 -4.85
CA PRO A 201 -23.27 0.58 -5.22
C PRO A 201 -22.70 -0.16 -4.01
N ILE A 202 -22.36 -1.43 -4.18
CA ILE A 202 -21.72 -2.21 -3.13
C ILE A 202 -20.39 -1.50 -2.90
N SER A 203 -20.30 -0.79 -1.79
CA SER A 203 -19.07 -0.12 -1.38
C SER A 203 -17.98 -1.20 -1.34
N PRO A 204 -16.87 -1.01 -2.04
CA PRO A 204 -15.83 -2.03 -2.08
C PRO A 204 -15.34 -2.30 -0.68
N ILE A 205 -15.39 -3.55 -0.28
CA ILE A 205 -15.11 -3.96 1.11
C ILE A 205 -13.73 -3.49 1.57
N TRP A 206 -12.78 -3.35 0.63
CA TRP A 206 -11.40 -2.96 0.90
C TRP A 206 -11.13 -1.45 0.70
N ALA A 207 -12.15 -0.66 0.33
CA ALA A 207 -11.98 0.73 -0.12
C ALA A 207 -11.27 1.67 0.87
N ASP A 208 -11.44 1.44 2.17
CA ASP A 208 -10.87 2.33 3.20
C ASP A 208 -9.60 1.77 3.85
N LEU A 209 -9.10 0.63 3.34
CA LEU A 209 -7.84 0.07 3.82
C LEU A 209 -6.66 0.84 3.21
N ARG A 210 -5.57 0.91 3.97
CA ARG A 210 -4.32 1.57 3.55
C ARG A 210 -3.26 0.53 3.25
N PHE A 211 -2.48 0.77 2.20
CA PHE A 211 -1.45 -0.14 1.72
C PHE A 211 -0.09 0.55 1.83
N ASP A 212 0.66 0.24 2.89
CA ASP A 212 1.99 0.81 3.15
C ASP A 212 3.08 -0.06 2.52
N PHE A 213 3.63 0.41 1.40
CA PHE A 213 4.80 -0.16 0.73
C PHE A 213 6.06 0.72 0.92
N GLY A 214 6.06 1.60 1.94
CA GLY A 214 7.15 2.52 2.22
C GLY A 214 8.49 1.80 2.38
N GLY A 215 9.50 2.23 1.62
CA GLY A 215 10.84 1.61 1.61
C GLY A 215 10.91 0.21 0.97
N ALA A 216 9.83 -0.30 0.36
CA ALA A 216 9.80 -1.63 -0.23
C ALA A 216 10.78 -1.77 -1.40
N PRO A 217 11.55 -2.88 -1.49
CA PRO A 217 12.25 -3.25 -2.71
C PRO A 217 11.29 -3.92 -3.69
N ILE A 218 10.99 -3.24 -4.80
CA ILE A 218 10.12 -3.72 -5.87
C ILE A 218 11.01 -4.17 -7.05
N PHE A 219 11.05 -5.46 -7.30
CA PHE A 219 11.91 -6.07 -8.33
C PHE A 219 11.15 -7.08 -9.23
N TYR A 220 9.86 -6.93 -9.30
CA TYR A 220 8.91 -7.73 -10.09
C TYR A 220 7.92 -6.79 -10.79
N PRO A 221 7.32 -7.23 -11.92
CA PRO A 221 6.42 -6.37 -12.70
C PRO A 221 5.10 -6.11 -11.95
N LEU A 222 4.68 -4.85 -11.90
CA LEU A 222 3.44 -4.37 -11.31
C LEU A 222 2.43 -3.91 -12.39
N ARG A 223 2.28 -4.67 -13.46
CA ARG A 223 1.39 -4.30 -14.59
C ARG A 223 -0.08 -4.46 -14.23
N GLN A 224 -0.90 -3.50 -14.68
CA GLN A 224 -2.37 -3.56 -14.61
C GLN A 224 -2.91 -3.77 -13.18
N LEU A 225 -2.25 -3.20 -12.19
CA LEU A 225 -2.69 -3.30 -10.80
C LEU A 225 -3.57 -2.11 -10.42
N HIS A 226 -4.61 -2.38 -9.64
CA HIS A 226 -5.44 -1.35 -9.03
C HIS A 226 -4.90 -1.03 -7.64
N PHE A 227 -4.83 0.25 -7.31
CA PHE A 227 -4.36 0.73 -6.03
C PHE A 227 -5.36 1.68 -5.40
N GLN A 228 -5.40 1.65 -4.07
CA GLN A 228 -6.17 2.59 -3.27
C GLN A 228 -5.38 2.92 -2.02
N ASN A 229 -5.30 4.20 -1.64
CA ASN A 229 -4.58 4.67 -0.45
C ASN A 229 -3.18 4.03 -0.34
N ALA A 230 -2.40 4.05 -1.44
CA ALA A 230 -1.14 3.33 -1.53
C ALA A 230 0.05 4.25 -1.23
N ASP A 231 0.89 3.86 -0.28
CA ASP A 231 2.11 4.57 0.06
C ASP A 231 3.35 3.79 -0.41
N PHE A 232 4.03 4.33 -1.44
CA PHE A 232 5.32 3.85 -1.95
C PHE A 232 6.47 4.80 -1.57
N ALA A 233 6.30 5.60 -0.52
CA ALA A 233 7.34 6.55 -0.11
C ALA A 233 8.66 5.82 0.17
N SER A 234 9.76 6.33 -0.40
CA SER A 234 11.09 5.72 -0.30
C SER A 234 11.21 4.29 -0.85
N ALA A 235 10.21 3.76 -1.55
CA ALA A 235 10.32 2.47 -2.23
C ALA A 235 11.37 2.52 -3.34
N THR A 236 12.04 1.39 -3.59
CA THR A 236 13.01 1.27 -4.69
C THR A 236 12.50 0.28 -5.73
N PHE A 237 12.29 0.76 -6.95
CA PHE A 237 11.89 -0.03 -8.10
C PHE A 237 13.13 -0.45 -8.89
N TYR A 238 13.52 -1.73 -8.76
CA TYR A 238 14.72 -2.32 -9.38
C TYR A 238 14.49 -2.83 -10.80
N GLY A 239 13.51 -2.35 -11.50
CA GLY A 239 13.20 -2.70 -12.86
C GLY A 239 12.09 -1.84 -13.42
N PRO A 240 11.67 -2.05 -14.68
CA PRO A 240 10.62 -1.25 -15.30
C PRO A 240 9.35 -1.22 -14.44
N ALA A 241 8.96 -0.03 -14.04
CA ALA A 241 7.76 0.21 -13.25
C ALA A 241 6.61 0.61 -14.19
N ASP A 242 5.68 -0.32 -14.43
CA ASP A 242 4.56 -0.09 -15.34
C ASP A 242 3.26 0.14 -14.55
N PHE A 243 2.90 1.40 -14.43
CA PHE A 243 1.65 1.90 -13.86
C PHE A 243 0.76 2.51 -14.95
N SER A 244 0.79 1.96 -16.18
CA SER A 244 0.04 2.48 -17.31
C SER A 244 -1.43 2.11 -17.24
N GLY A 245 -2.30 3.10 -17.29
CA GLY A 245 -3.74 2.97 -17.42
C GLY A 245 -4.58 2.71 -16.16
N PRO A 246 -4.04 2.23 -15.00
CA PRO A 246 -4.87 2.03 -13.82
C PRO A 246 -5.39 3.34 -13.23
N THR A 247 -6.46 3.23 -12.43
CA THR A 247 -6.93 4.30 -11.58
C THR A 247 -6.38 4.08 -10.17
N PHE A 248 -5.75 5.12 -9.64
CA PHE A 248 -5.36 5.23 -8.24
C PHE A 248 -6.46 5.97 -7.50
N HIS A 249 -7.09 5.30 -6.54
CA HIS A 249 -8.10 5.88 -5.68
C HIS A 249 -7.50 6.25 -4.32
N GLY A 250 -7.97 7.36 -3.74
CA GLY A 250 -7.42 7.90 -2.50
C GLY A 250 -5.99 8.40 -2.65
N ASP A 251 -5.43 8.91 -1.57
CA ASP A 251 -4.10 9.50 -1.56
C ASP A 251 -3.03 8.46 -1.91
N THR A 252 -2.14 8.84 -2.83
CA THR A 252 -1.04 7.98 -3.28
C THR A 252 0.29 8.71 -3.14
N SER A 253 1.27 8.05 -2.53
CA SER A 253 2.61 8.63 -2.35
C SER A 253 3.69 7.80 -3.03
N PHE A 254 4.52 8.46 -3.83
CA PHE A 254 5.79 8.00 -4.35
C PHE A 254 6.93 8.93 -3.86
N SER A 255 6.73 9.64 -2.75
CA SER A 255 7.70 10.59 -2.24
C SER A 255 9.02 9.91 -1.90
N ALA A 256 10.13 10.48 -2.36
CA ALA A 256 11.48 9.91 -2.23
C ALA A 256 11.65 8.50 -2.84
N ALA A 257 10.71 8.02 -3.65
CA ALA A 257 10.84 6.74 -4.35
C ALA A 257 11.99 6.78 -5.37
N GLN A 258 12.64 5.62 -5.56
CA GLN A 258 13.76 5.45 -6.49
C GLN A 258 13.33 4.53 -7.64
N PHE A 259 13.27 5.06 -8.86
CA PHE A 259 13.04 4.27 -10.08
C PHE A 259 14.39 4.09 -10.78
N THR A 260 14.96 2.89 -10.68
CA THR A 260 16.32 2.61 -11.20
C THR A 260 16.38 2.40 -12.72
N THR A 261 15.23 2.21 -13.35
CA THR A 261 15.05 2.05 -14.81
C THR A 261 13.83 2.85 -15.24
N ASP A 262 13.24 2.51 -16.39
CA ASP A 262 12.09 3.20 -16.93
C ASP A 262 10.84 3.08 -16.04
N ALA A 263 10.04 4.14 -16.03
CA ALA A 263 8.79 4.19 -15.30
C ALA A 263 7.65 4.72 -16.19
N SER A 264 6.56 3.99 -16.30
CA SER A 264 5.41 4.43 -17.09
C SER A 264 4.18 4.63 -16.20
N PHE A 265 3.63 5.82 -16.25
CA PHE A 265 2.34 6.23 -15.71
C PHE A 265 1.42 6.67 -16.86
N GLN A 266 1.67 6.18 -18.06
CA GLN A 266 0.91 6.54 -19.26
C GLN A 266 -0.58 6.29 -19.07
N GLY A 267 -1.40 7.34 -19.21
CA GLY A 267 -2.85 7.25 -19.06
C GLY A 267 -3.33 6.87 -17.66
N ALA A 268 -2.45 6.85 -16.65
CA ALA A 268 -2.85 6.64 -15.26
C ALA A 268 -3.81 7.75 -14.81
N ASN A 269 -4.76 7.40 -13.93
CA ASN A 269 -5.75 8.33 -13.42
C ASN A 269 -5.66 8.41 -11.89
N PHE A 270 -5.17 9.52 -11.36
CA PHE A 270 -5.11 9.80 -9.94
C PHE A 270 -6.34 10.62 -9.55
N THR A 271 -7.26 10.01 -8.78
CA THR A 271 -8.53 10.65 -8.39
C THR A 271 -8.38 11.61 -7.22
N ASP A 272 -7.34 11.42 -6.42
CA ASP A 272 -7.06 12.18 -5.20
C ASP A 272 -5.60 12.68 -5.23
N TRP A 273 -5.09 13.17 -4.10
CA TRP A 273 -3.73 13.69 -4.03
C TRP A 273 -2.67 12.64 -4.41
N VAL A 274 -1.66 13.08 -5.18
CA VAL A 274 -0.48 12.24 -5.47
C VAL A 274 0.82 13.01 -5.24
N GLY A 275 1.76 12.35 -4.55
CA GLY A 275 3.08 12.90 -4.26
C GLY A 275 4.22 12.14 -4.93
N PHE A 276 5.03 12.86 -5.72
CA PHE A 276 6.33 12.42 -6.25
C PHE A 276 7.48 13.27 -5.70
N SER A 277 7.25 13.98 -4.60
CA SER A 277 8.26 14.89 -4.03
C SER A 277 9.55 14.14 -3.71
N ALA A 278 10.70 14.70 -4.12
CA ALA A 278 12.02 14.09 -3.94
C ALA A 278 12.19 12.70 -4.59
N ALA A 279 11.28 12.23 -5.43
CA ALA A 279 11.47 10.99 -6.18
C ALA A 279 12.60 11.16 -7.21
N HIS A 280 13.27 10.06 -7.52
CA HIS A 280 14.33 9.99 -8.51
C HIS A 280 13.98 8.99 -9.60
N PHE A 281 13.94 9.46 -10.86
CA PHE A 281 13.71 8.66 -12.05
C PHE A 281 15.01 8.57 -12.85
N ALA A 282 15.67 7.41 -12.84
CA ALA A 282 16.92 7.20 -13.54
C ALA A 282 16.74 6.93 -15.04
N GLY A 283 15.68 6.23 -15.43
CA GLY A 283 15.33 5.90 -16.81
C GLY A 283 14.31 6.84 -17.43
N ALA A 284 13.82 6.50 -18.62
CA ALA A 284 12.73 7.21 -19.27
C ALA A 284 11.45 7.15 -18.43
N THR A 285 10.74 8.27 -18.35
CA THR A 285 9.55 8.38 -17.51
C THR A 285 8.37 8.92 -18.31
N GLU A 286 7.28 8.16 -18.36
CA GLU A 286 6.10 8.51 -19.14
C GLU A 286 4.91 8.86 -18.23
N PHE A 287 4.48 10.13 -18.29
CA PHE A 287 3.21 10.61 -17.74
C PHE A 287 2.25 11.03 -18.86
N SER A 288 2.51 10.60 -20.11
CA SER A 288 1.67 10.99 -21.24
C SER A 288 0.22 10.54 -21.02
N ARG A 289 -0.74 11.47 -21.26
CA ARG A 289 -2.17 11.26 -21.04
C ARG A 289 -2.56 10.95 -19.58
N ALA A 290 -1.65 11.04 -18.63
CA ALA A 290 -2.00 10.88 -17.20
C ALA A 290 -2.99 11.97 -16.76
N ARG A 291 -3.89 11.62 -15.83
CA ARG A 291 -4.90 12.53 -15.28
C ARG A 291 -4.69 12.68 -13.80
N PHE A 292 -4.57 13.93 -13.35
CA PHE A 292 -4.44 14.32 -11.97
C PHE A 292 -5.68 15.11 -11.59
N ALA A 293 -6.66 14.45 -10.94
CA ALA A 293 -7.94 15.08 -10.60
C ALA A 293 -7.81 16.03 -9.41
N ASP A 294 -6.90 15.74 -8.48
CA ASP A 294 -6.54 16.60 -7.36
C ASP A 294 -5.06 17.05 -7.45
N ALA A 295 -4.54 17.65 -6.37
CA ALA A 295 -3.19 18.21 -6.34
C ALA A 295 -2.11 17.12 -6.56
N ALA A 296 -1.11 17.46 -7.39
CA ALA A 296 0.04 16.60 -7.66
C ALA A 296 1.34 17.32 -7.29
N SER A 297 2.17 16.67 -6.47
CA SER A 297 3.46 17.23 -6.07
C SER A 297 4.63 16.53 -6.75
N PHE A 298 5.38 17.29 -7.53
CA PHE A 298 6.68 16.91 -8.13
C PHE A 298 7.82 17.78 -7.56
N ALA A 299 7.63 18.32 -6.35
CA ALA A 299 8.63 19.19 -5.73
C ALA A 299 9.95 18.44 -5.51
N THR A 300 11.07 19.05 -5.86
CA THR A 300 12.41 18.46 -5.72
C THR A 300 12.62 17.11 -6.43
N VAL A 301 11.74 16.72 -7.34
CA VAL A 301 11.88 15.51 -8.16
C VAL A 301 13.10 15.62 -9.09
N THR A 302 13.76 14.51 -9.37
CA THR A 302 14.86 14.44 -10.35
C THR A 302 14.50 13.44 -11.45
N PHE A 303 14.47 13.92 -12.70
CA PHE A 303 14.38 13.10 -13.90
C PHE A 303 15.76 13.09 -14.58
N THR A 304 16.45 11.95 -14.51
CA THR A 304 17.76 11.77 -15.19
C THR A 304 17.55 11.35 -16.63
N GLY A 305 16.58 10.47 -16.90
CA GLY A 305 16.12 10.11 -18.25
C GLY A 305 15.13 11.11 -18.82
N GLU A 306 14.64 10.81 -20.04
CA GLU A 306 13.60 11.60 -20.70
C GLU A 306 12.31 11.58 -19.87
N ALA A 307 11.58 12.71 -19.84
CA ALA A 307 10.31 12.84 -19.10
C ALA A 307 9.20 13.31 -20.06
N ASP A 308 8.19 12.46 -20.27
CA ASP A 308 7.08 12.79 -21.17
C ASP A 308 5.78 13.06 -20.39
N PHE A 309 5.33 14.32 -20.39
CA PHE A 309 4.05 14.79 -19.84
C PHE A 309 3.08 15.20 -20.96
N SER A 310 3.28 14.74 -22.21
CA SER A 310 2.41 15.13 -23.32
C SER A 310 0.96 14.68 -23.07
N ASP A 311 0.01 15.54 -23.41
CA ASP A 311 -1.42 15.33 -23.21
C ASP A 311 -1.83 15.06 -21.74
N ALA A 312 -0.94 15.25 -20.76
CA ALA A 312 -1.30 15.14 -19.34
C ALA A 312 -2.29 16.22 -18.92
N VAL A 313 -3.19 15.86 -18.00
CA VAL A 313 -4.25 16.76 -17.49
C VAL A 313 -4.10 16.95 -16.01
N PHE A 314 -3.84 18.17 -15.57
CA PHE A 314 -3.85 18.58 -14.17
C PHE A 314 -5.14 19.38 -13.89
N SER A 315 -6.07 18.78 -13.14
CA SER A 315 -7.35 19.43 -12.80
C SER A 315 -7.25 20.34 -11.56
N ALA A 316 -6.18 20.18 -10.78
CA ALA A 316 -5.86 21.00 -9.61
C ALA A 316 -4.39 21.47 -9.66
N ALA A 317 -3.82 21.86 -8.52
CA ALA A 317 -2.45 22.38 -8.45
C ALA A 317 -1.41 21.29 -8.78
N ALA A 318 -0.42 21.65 -9.61
CA ALA A 318 0.77 20.84 -9.85
C ALA A 318 2.01 21.62 -9.37
N ASP A 319 2.75 21.04 -8.42
CA ASP A 319 3.95 21.65 -7.85
C ASP A 319 5.22 21.01 -8.39
N PHE A 320 5.98 21.74 -9.18
CA PHE A 320 7.30 21.34 -9.70
C PHE A 320 8.43 22.19 -9.09
N ALA A 321 8.24 22.72 -7.87
CA ALA A 321 9.26 23.54 -7.23
C ALA A 321 10.59 22.75 -7.08
N ILE A 322 11.68 23.34 -7.59
CA ILE A 322 13.02 22.78 -7.54
C ILE A 322 13.13 21.40 -8.27
N ALA A 323 12.17 21.06 -9.13
CA ALA A 323 12.28 19.86 -9.98
C ALA A 323 13.48 19.97 -10.94
N SER A 324 14.21 18.87 -11.12
CA SER A 324 15.37 18.78 -12.02
C SER A 324 15.06 17.87 -13.19
N PHE A 325 15.28 18.35 -14.41
CA PHE A 325 15.21 17.58 -15.64
C PHE A 325 16.63 17.57 -16.26
N GLU A 326 17.29 16.42 -16.23
CA GLU A 326 18.67 16.28 -16.70
C GLU A 326 18.72 15.88 -18.18
N SER A 327 17.61 15.36 -18.72
CA SER A 327 17.38 15.04 -20.13
C SER A 327 16.21 15.85 -20.70
N ASP A 328 15.73 15.46 -21.89
CA ASP A 328 14.62 16.11 -22.57
C ASP A 328 13.30 15.94 -21.80
N ALA A 329 12.51 17.00 -21.71
CA ALA A 329 11.21 16.98 -21.08
C ALA A 329 10.14 17.51 -22.03
N ASN A 330 9.11 16.69 -22.30
CA ASN A 330 8.02 16.99 -23.21
C ASN A 330 6.74 17.36 -22.44
N PHE A 331 6.30 18.59 -22.56
CA PHE A 331 5.03 19.10 -21.99
C PHE A 331 4.04 19.51 -23.07
N SER A 332 4.15 18.93 -24.29
CA SER A 332 3.26 19.30 -25.39
C SER A 332 1.81 18.93 -25.07
N ARG A 333 0.87 19.80 -25.43
CA ARG A 333 -0.58 19.63 -25.21
C ARG A 333 -1.00 19.35 -23.75
N LEU A 334 -0.13 19.68 -22.79
CA LEU A 334 -0.48 19.60 -21.37
C LEU A 334 -1.67 20.53 -21.08
N THR A 335 -2.66 20.02 -20.35
CA THR A 335 -3.86 20.76 -19.97
C THR A 335 -3.86 21.03 -18.47
N THR A 336 -4.12 22.29 -18.09
CA THR A 336 -4.34 22.66 -16.69
C THR A 336 -5.74 23.27 -16.57
N ALA A 337 -6.58 22.78 -15.66
CA ALA A 337 -7.88 23.36 -15.39
C ALA A 337 -7.73 24.65 -14.58
N GLY A 338 -7.51 25.76 -15.25
CA GLY A 338 -7.38 27.10 -14.65
C GLY A 338 -8.52 28.02 -15.01
N LYS A 339 -9.61 27.99 -14.27
CA LYS A 339 -10.54 29.10 -14.08
C LYS A 339 -10.67 29.42 -12.60
N HIS A 340 -9.59 29.71 -11.90
CA HIS A 340 -9.71 30.34 -10.60
C HIS A 340 -8.58 31.35 -10.37
N ARG A 341 -9.00 32.56 -9.93
CA ARG A 341 -8.17 33.66 -9.48
C ARG A 341 -7.10 33.15 -8.52
N GLY A 342 -5.86 33.26 -8.91
CA GLY A 342 -4.70 33.03 -8.07
C GLY A 342 -3.92 31.81 -8.48
N HIS A 343 -2.95 32.03 -9.35
CA HIS A 343 -1.73 31.28 -9.52
C HIS A 343 -1.85 29.75 -9.61
N SER A 344 -2.24 29.23 -10.77
CA SER A 344 -1.71 27.94 -11.22
C SER A 344 -0.20 28.16 -11.45
N GLN A 345 0.55 28.04 -10.39
CA GLN A 345 2.00 28.13 -10.46
C GLN A 345 2.53 26.73 -10.79
N LEU A 346 2.85 26.50 -12.07
CA LEU A 346 4.08 25.80 -12.39
C LEU A 346 5.18 26.70 -11.79
N ARG A 347 5.50 26.54 -10.50
CA ARG A 347 6.62 27.23 -9.88
C ARG A 347 7.87 26.61 -10.49
N GLY A 348 8.54 27.42 -11.32
CA GLY A 348 9.67 27.03 -12.13
C GLY A 348 10.73 26.29 -11.35
N GLY A 349 10.87 24.99 -11.61
CA GLY A 349 12.07 24.25 -11.30
C GLY A 349 13.24 24.75 -12.16
N HIS A 350 14.45 24.64 -11.68
CA HIS A 350 15.64 24.90 -12.47
C HIS A 350 15.74 23.85 -13.58
N LEU A 351 15.32 24.26 -14.80
CA LEU A 351 15.58 23.48 -16.01
C LEU A 351 17.08 23.61 -16.33
N ARG A 352 17.89 22.60 -15.95
CA ARG A 352 19.25 22.47 -16.49
C ARG A 352 19.14 22.00 -17.92
N ARG A 353 19.46 22.89 -18.86
CA ARG A 353 19.47 22.64 -20.30
C ARG A 353 20.56 21.64 -20.69
N LYS A 354 20.19 20.48 -21.21
CA LYS A 354 20.84 19.83 -22.35
C LYS A 354 19.72 19.32 -23.25
N GLY A 355 19.36 20.06 -24.30
CA GLY A 355 18.36 19.63 -25.28
C GLY A 355 17.10 20.51 -25.31
N SER A 356 16.51 20.62 -26.49
CA SER A 356 15.43 21.52 -26.85
C SER A 356 14.17 21.34 -26.04
N ILE A 357 13.83 22.32 -25.22
CA ILE A 357 12.48 22.45 -24.67
C ILE A 357 11.56 22.85 -25.80
N HIS A 358 10.69 21.97 -26.27
CA HIS A 358 9.56 22.36 -27.09
C HIS A 358 8.53 23.05 -26.17
N ARG A 359 8.70 24.37 -26.09
CA ARG A 359 7.81 25.43 -25.60
C ARG A 359 6.71 24.98 -24.64
N LEU A 360 6.92 25.22 -23.33
CA LEU A 360 5.85 25.43 -22.37
C LEU A 360 4.94 26.57 -22.89
N HIS A 361 3.81 26.24 -23.51
CA HIS A 361 2.79 27.21 -23.83
C HIS A 361 1.81 27.24 -22.65
N VAL A 362 2.05 28.15 -21.72
CA VAL A 362 1.05 28.52 -20.71
C VAL A 362 0.05 29.42 -21.47
N PRO A 363 -1.21 29.05 -21.63
CA PRO A 363 -2.21 29.99 -22.16
C PRO A 363 -2.37 31.13 -21.14
N ARG A 364 -2.28 32.37 -21.63
CA ARG A 364 -2.57 33.60 -20.88
C ARG A 364 -4.04 33.69 -20.46
#